data_5eee10b2ae35b02c9f4ee3b7d89adeda
#
_entry.id   5eee10b2ae35b02c9f4ee3b7d89adeda
#
_cell.length_a   1.000
_cell.length_b   1.000
_cell.length_c   1.000
_cell.angle_alpha   90.00
_cell.angle_beta   90.00
_cell.angle_gamma   90.00
#
_symmetry.space_group_name_H-M   'P 1'
#
loop_
_entity.id
_entity.type
_entity.pdbx_description
1 polymer ?
#
loop_
_entity_poly.entity_id
_entity_poly.type
_entity_poly.pdbx_seq_one_letter_code
_entity_poly.pdbx_strand_id
1 'polypeptide(L)'
;MEIVNLLHFKNRSELRQWLEENHDKEKCCWVVTYRSKCPPEWPAIPYIEVVEEALCFGWIDSTLKRLPDGRLAQRLSPRRPKSHWTQLNMDRCEDLEDRGLMTEAGRQAFESSCKQVSEN
;
A
#
# COMPACT_ATOMS: atom_id res chain seq x y z
N MET A 1 -17.24 -5.93 6.24
CA MET A 1 -16.30 -4.81 6.53
C MET A 1 -16.73 -3.57 5.75
N GLU A 2 -16.91 -2.49 6.45
CA GLU A 2 -17.37 -1.25 5.84
C GLU A 2 -16.26 -0.55 5.07
N ILE A 3 -16.58 -0.01 3.89
CA ILE A 3 -15.60 0.71 3.09
C ILE A 3 -15.56 2.17 3.53
N VAL A 4 -14.38 2.61 3.97
CA VAL A 4 -14.13 3.98 4.43
C VAL A 4 -12.97 4.55 3.62
N ASN A 5 -13.08 5.80 3.17
CA ASN A 5 -12.05 6.45 2.35
C ASN A 5 -11.82 5.69 1.03
N LEU A 6 -12.86 5.56 0.24
CA LEU A 6 -12.75 4.95 -1.10
C LEU A 6 -12.15 5.98 -2.06
N LEU A 7 -10.98 5.67 -2.62
CA LEU A 7 -10.20 6.57 -3.45
C LEU A 7 -10.24 6.13 -4.91
N HIS A 8 -10.64 7.06 -5.79
CA HIS A 8 -10.80 6.83 -7.23
C HIS A 8 -9.65 7.47 -8.00
N PHE A 9 -8.43 7.02 -7.73
CA PHE A 9 -7.25 7.61 -8.33
C PHE A 9 -6.92 6.98 -9.70
N LYS A 10 -6.32 7.77 -10.57
CA LYS A 10 -5.94 7.36 -11.92
C LYS A 10 -4.54 6.76 -11.99
N ASN A 11 -3.67 7.16 -11.08
CA ASN A 11 -2.26 6.75 -11.11
C ASN A 11 -1.68 6.74 -9.70
N ARG A 12 -0.49 6.17 -9.60
CA ARG A 12 0.19 6.03 -8.31
C ARG A 12 0.59 7.37 -7.69
N SER A 13 0.80 8.39 -8.50
CA SER A 13 1.16 9.72 -7.98
C SER A 13 0.06 10.31 -7.11
N GLU A 14 -1.19 10.12 -7.50
CA GLU A 14 -2.33 10.59 -6.72
C GLU A 14 -2.44 9.85 -5.38
N LEU A 15 -2.22 8.54 -5.39
CA LEU A 15 -2.20 7.74 -4.16
C LEU A 15 -1.04 8.18 -3.26
N ARG A 16 0.13 8.40 -3.85
CA ARG A 16 1.30 8.85 -3.10
C ARG A 16 1.03 10.18 -2.41
N GLN A 17 0.43 11.11 -3.10
CA GLN A 17 0.07 12.41 -2.51
C GLN A 17 -0.90 12.25 -1.34
N TRP A 18 -1.91 11.39 -1.49
CA TRP A 18 -2.86 11.12 -0.41
C TRP A 18 -2.15 10.53 0.82
N LEU A 19 -1.25 9.58 0.59
CA LEU A 19 -0.50 8.96 1.69
C LEU A 19 0.44 9.96 2.35
N GLU A 20 1.10 10.84 1.59
CA GLU A 20 1.94 11.89 2.17
C GLU A 20 1.15 12.77 3.12
N GLU A 21 -0.08 13.08 2.78
CA GLU A 21 -0.93 13.96 3.58
C GLU A 21 -1.64 13.24 4.73
N ASN A 22 -1.89 11.94 4.61
CA ASN A 22 -2.82 11.23 5.50
C ASN A 22 -2.25 10.00 6.20
N HIS A 23 -1.05 9.52 5.86
CA HIS A 23 -0.54 8.26 6.42
C HIS A 23 -0.39 8.28 7.95
N ASP A 24 -0.25 9.44 8.54
CA ASP A 24 -0.12 9.62 9.98
C ASP A 24 -1.43 10.07 10.65
N LYS A 25 -2.49 10.23 9.89
CA LYS A 25 -3.79 10.73 10.37
C LYS A 25 -4.91 9.73 10.21
N GLU A 26 -4.89 8.98 9.10
CA GLU A 26 -5.97 8.05 8.77
C GLU A 26 -5.59 6.62 9.16
N LYS A 27 -6.60 5.79 9.43
CA LYS A 27 -6.41 4.41 9.87
C LYS A 27 -6.56 3.41 8.75
N CYS A 28 -7.13 3.81 7.62
CA CYS A 28 -7.26 2.95 6.45
C CYS A 28 -7.74 3.77 5.25
N CYS A 29 -7.61 3.17 4.08
CA CYS A 29 -8.26 3.64 2.87
C CYS A 29 -8.52 2.45 1.96
N TRP A 30 -9.38 2.64 0.97
CA TRP A 30 -9.66 1.66 -0.06
C TRP A 30 -9.33 2.31 -1.40
N VAL A 31 -8.55 1.62 -2.22
CA VAL A 31 -8.08 2.15 -3.51
C VAL A 31 -8.63 1.30 -4.64
N VAL A 32 -9.30 1.94 -5.60
CA VAL A 32 -9.78 1.23 -6.78
C VAL A 32 -8.56 0.78 -7.60
N THR A 33 -8.48 -0.52 -7.84
CA THR A 33 -7.32 -1.15 -8.46
C THR A 33 -7.76 -2.16 -9.53
N TYR A 34 -6.81 -2.73 -10.24
CA TYR A 34 -7.07 -3.82 -11.17
C TYR A 34 -5.86 -4.75 -11.24
N ARG A 35 -6.11 -6.01 -11.55
CA ARG A 35 -5.08 -7.04 -11.65
C ARG A 35 -4.98 -7.63 -13.06
N SER A 36 -5.89 -7.24 -13.96
CA SER A 36 -5.87 -7.68 -15.34
C SER A 36 -4.76 -6.99 -16.13
N LYS A 37 -4.42 -7.56 -17.29
CA LYS A 37 -3.41 -6.96 -18.17
C LYS A 37 -3.88 -5.66 -18.80
N CYS A 38 -5.20 -5.50 -18.97
CA CYS A 38 -5.77 -4.32 -19.59
C CYS A 38 -6.43 -3.45 -18.53
N PRO A 39 -6.19 -2.13 -18.54
CA PRO A 39 -6.85 -1.24 -17.60
C PRO A 39 -8.36 -1.25 -17.80
N PRO A 40 -9.15 -1.09 -16.72
CA PRO A 40 -10.60 -0.96 -16.84
C PRO A 40 -10.98 0.40 -17.43
N GLU A 41 -12.26 0.56 -17.73
CA GLU A 41 -12.78 1.83 -18.28
C GLU A 41 -12.83 2.96 -17.25
N TRP A 42 -12.81 2.62 -15.97
CA TRP A 42 -12.86 3.60 -14.88
C TRP A 42 -11.45 3.89 -14.35
N PRO A 43 -11.24 5.00 -13.61
CA PRO A 43 -9.94 5.28 -13.01
C PRO A 43 -9.55 4.19 -12.01
N ALA A 44 -8.33 3.69 -12.14
CA ALA A 44 -7.81 2.65 -11.26
C ALA A 44 -6.28 2.61 -11.34
N ILE A 45 -5.65 2.12 -10.28
CA ILE A 45 -4.18 1.97 -10.22
C ILE A 45 -3.86 0.48 -10.31
N PRO A 46 -2.83 0.08 -11.08
CA PRO A 46 -2.41 -1.32 -11.10
C PRO A 46 -2.10 -1.83 -9.68
N TYR A 47 -2.51 -3.07 -9.39
CA TYR A 47 -2.39 -3.64 -8.05
C TYR A 47 -0.98 -3.55 -7.48
N ILE A 48 0.04 -3.87 -8.26
CA ILE A 48 1.41 -3.84 -7.76
C ILE A 48 1.84 -2.43 -7.35
N GLU A 49 1.38 -1.41 -8.08
CA GLU A 49 1.71 -0.03 -7.73
C GLU A 49 1.02 0.41 -6.45
N VAL A 50 -0.20 -0.08 -6.20
CA VAL A 50 -0.90 0.18 -4.94
C VAL A 50 -0.11 -0.39 -3.76
N VAL A 51 0.35 -1.63 -3.89
CA VAL A 51 1.15 -2.29 -2.85
C VAL A 51 2.47 -1.54 -2.62
N GLU A 52 3.14 -1.14 -3.71
CA GLU A 52 4.41 -0.43 -3.60
C GLU A 52 4.26 0.91 -2.88
N GLU A 53 3.24 1.69 -3.22
CA GLU A 53 3.03 2.97 -2.54
C GLU A 53 2.71 2.77 -1.06
N ALA A 54 1.92 1.75 -0.72
CA ALA A 54 1.63 1.44 0.68
C ALA A 54 2.92 1.14 1.45
N LEU A 55 3.79 0.30 0.89
CA LEU A 55 5.07 -0.05 1.54
C LEU A 55 5.96 1.18 1.74
N CYS A 56 5.93 2.12 0.80
CA CYS A 56 6.73 3.35 0.89
C CYS A 56 6.38 4.19 2.11
N PHE A 57 5.17 4.04 2.66
CA PHE A 57 4.70 4.81 3.82
C PHE A 57 4.49 3.96 5.06
N GLY A 58 4.96 2.71 5.05
CA GLY A 58 4.81 1.83 6.20
C GLY A 58 3.41 1.27 6.36
N TRP A 59 2.65 1.24 5.28
CA TRP A 59 1.31 0.66 5.24
C TRP A 59 1.35 -0.72 4.59
N ILE A 60 0.26 -1.47 4.70
CA ILE A 60 0.15 -2.81 4.13
C ILE A 60 -1.21 -2.97 3.46
N ASP A 61 -1.23 -3.75 2.38
CA ASP A 61 -2.47 -4.21 1.77
C ASP A 61 -3.09 -5.32 2.62
N SER A 62 -4.40 -5.26 2.79
CA SER A 62 -5.11 -6.28 3.57
C SER A 62 -6.25 -6.89 2.74
N THR A 63 -7.46 -6.41 2.86
CA THR A 63 -8.62 -7.01 2.21
C THR A 63 -8.80 -6.48 0.78
N LEU A 64 -9.06 -7.39 -0.15
CA LEU A 64 -9.42 -7.05 -1.53
C LEU A 64 -10.89 -7.37 -1.70
N LYS A 65 -11.68 -6.40 -2.15
CA LYS A 65 -13.13 -6.55 -2.25
C LYS A 65 -13.64 -6.08 -3.61
N ARG A 66 -14.54 -6.86 -4.20
CA ARG A 66 -15.20 -6.44 -5.43
C ARG A 66 -16.48 -5.68 -5.08
N LEU A 67 -16.60 -4.49 -5.64
CA LEU A 67 -17.77 -3.64 -5.43
C LEU A 67 -18.94 -4.12 -6.28
N PRO A 68 -20.20 -3.74 -5.92
CA PRO A 68 -21.37 -4.17 -6.70
C PRO A 68 -21.34 -3.79 -8.17
N ASP A 69 -20.66 -2.71 -8.52
CA ASP A 69 -20.53 -2.25 -9.91
C ASP A 69 -19.37 -2.91 -10.66
N GLY A 70 -18.67 -3.86 -10.03
CA GLY A 70 -17.57 -4.58 -10.66
C GLY A 70 -16.20 -4.04 -10.39
N ARG A 71 -16.08 -2.85 -9.78
CA ARG A 71 -14.77 -2.31 -9.45
C ARG A 71 -14.12 -3.13 -8.34
N LEU A 72 -12.81 -3.21 -8.36
CA LEU A 72 -12.03 -3.92 -7.36
C LEU A 72 -11.40 -2.89 -6.43
N ALA A 73 -11.56 -3.06 -5.13
CA ALA A 73 -11.03 -2.14 -4.14
C ALA A 73 -10.07 -2.85 -3.19
N GLN A 74 -8.87 -2.29 -3.03
CA GLN A 74 -7.84 -2.81 -2.13
C GLN A 74 -7.80 -1.97 -0.86
N ARG A 75 -7.94 -2.62 0.30
CA ARG A 75 -7.81 -1.94 1.59
C ARG A 75 -6.34 -1.80 1.95
N LEU A 76 -5.95 -0.60 2.37
CA LEU A 76 -4.62 -0.30 2.88
C LEU A 76 -4.76 0.22 4.31
N SER A 77 -3.80 -0.13 5.16
CA SER A 77 -3.78 0.36 6.54
C SER A 77 -2.34 0.41 7.06
N PRO A 78 -2.06 1.22 8.07
CA PRO A 78 -0.73 1.24 8.68
C PRO A 78 -0.36 -0.13 9.24
N ARG A 79 0.91 -0.51 9.09
CA ARG A 79 1.41 -1.75 9.69
C ARG A 79 1.43 -1.62 11.20
N ARG A 80 1.08 -2.70 11.88
CA ARG A 80 1.21 -2.75 13.34
C ARG A 80 2.67 -2.97 13.71
N PRO A 81 3.14 -2.41 14.83
CA PRO A 81 4.44 -2.76 15.37
C PRO A 81 4.53 -4.28 15.56
N LYS A 82 5.66 -4.88 15.27
CA LYS A 82 5.89 -6.32 15.37
C LYS A 82 5.09 -7.15 14.36
N SER A 83 4.59 -6.53 13.29
CA SER A 83 3.90 -7.29 12.24
C SER A 83 4.88 -8.20 11.51
N HIS A 84 4.37 -9.33 11.02
CA HIS A 84 5.18 -10.25 10.24
C HIS A 84 5.43 -9.70 8.83
N TRP A 85 6.68 -9.73 8.40
CA TRP A 85 7.06 -9.34 7.05
C TRP A 85 7.42 -10.56 6.23
N THR A 86 6.80 -10.71 5.06
CA THR A 86 7.18 -11.77 4.12
C THR A 86 8.47 -11.39 3.42
N GLN A 87 9.20 -12.39 2.93
CA GLN A 87 10.41 -12.14 2.15
C GLN A 87 10.09 -11.30 0.91
N LEU A 88 8.96 -11.55 0.27
CA LEU A 88 8.53 -10.78 -0.90
C LEU A 88 8.40 -9.28 -0.56
N ASN A 89 7.78 -8.95 0.56
CA ASN A 89 7.61 -7.55 0.94
C ASN A 89 8.94 -6.91 1.35
N MET A 90 9.85 -7.67 1.96
CA MET A 90 11.19 -7.15 2.26
C MET A 90 11.97 -6.86 0.99
N ASP A 91 11.89 -7.75 0.00
CA ASP A 91 12.53 -7.54 -1.30
C ASP A 91 11.95 -6.33 -2.02
N ARG A 92 10.64 -6.14 -1.93
CA ARG A 92 9.98 -4.96 -2.50
C ARG A 92 10.47 -3.67 -1.85
N CYS A 93 10.66 -3.67 -0.53
CA CYS A 93 11.17 -2.48 0.18
C CYS A 93 12.58 -2.15 -0.25
N GLU A 94 13.44 -3.15 -0.43
CA GLU A 94 14.81 -2.92 -0.90
C GLU A 94 14.80 -2.34 -2.31
N ASP A 95 13.97 -2.88 -3.21
CA ASP A 95 13.80 -2.36 -4.56
C ASP A 95 13.30 -0.91 -4.55
N LEU A 96 12.31 -0.61 -3.72
CA LEU A 96 11.76 0.74 -3.63
C LEU A 96 12.77 1.73 -3.09
N GLU A 97 13.63 1.31 -2.15
CA GLU A 97 14.73 2.15 -1.67
C GLU A 97 15.71 2.45 -2.79
N ASP A 98 16.09 1.44 -3.57
CA ASP A 98 17.01 1.59 -4.70
C ASP A 98 16.44 2.52 -5.78
N ARG A 99 15.13 2.51 -5.96
CA ARG A 99 14.43 3.36 -6.93
C ARG A 99 14.19 4.78 -6.41
N GLY A 100 14.55 5.06 -5.15
CA GLY A 100 14.36 6.37 -4.54
C GLY A 100 12.93 6.70 -4.18
N LEU A 101 12.07 5.70 -4.06
CA LEU A 101 10.65 5.90 -3.78
C LEU A 101 10.30 5.77 -2.29
N MET A 102 11.16 5.11 -1.50
CA MET A 102 10.91 4.89 -0.08
C MET A 102 10.87 6.21 0.69
N THR A 103 9.95 6.32 1.65
CA THR A 103 9.88 7.48 2.54
C THR A 103 10.43 7.10 3.92
N GLU A 104 10.64 8.12 4.76
CA GLU A 104 11.11 7.89 6.14
C GLU A 104 10.14 7.03 6.94
N ALA A 105 8.83 7.24 6.78
CA ALA A 105 7.82 6.43 7.48
C ALA A 105 7.92 4.95 7.08
N GLY A 106 8.09 4.69 5.79
CA GLY A 106 8.25 3.31 5.29
C GLY A 106 9.55 2.69 5.75
N ARG A 107 10.62 3.47 5.76
CA ARG A 107 11.95 3.03 6.18
C ARG A 107 11.94 2.64 7.66
N GLN A 108 11.30 3.43 8.51
CA GLN A 108 11.17 3.13 9.93
C GLN A 108 10.39 1.84 10.18
N ALA A 109 9.29 1.63 9.45
CA ALA A 109 8.50 0.41 9.58
C ALA A 109 9.32 -0.82 9.18
N PHE A 110 10.07 -0.73 8.09
CA PHE A 110 10.92 -1.81 7.59
C PHE A 110 12.06 -2.12 8.56
N GLU A 111 12.76 -1.10 9.03
CA GLU A 111 13.89 -1.27 9.95
C GLU A 111 13.46 -1.88 11.28
N SER A 112 12.32 -1.47 11.81
CA SER A 112 11.78 -2.05 13.05
C SER A 112 11.53 -3.54 12.90
N SER A 113 10.97 -3.97 11.76
CA SER A 113 10.73 -5.39 11.49
C SER A 113 12.03 -6.17 11.31
N CYS A 114 13.00 -5.60 10.60
CA CYS A 114 14.30 -6.23 10.40
C CYS A 114 15.05 -6.42 11.71
N LYS A 115 15.00 -5.45 12.61
CA LYS A 115 15.64 -5.56 13.93
C LYS A 115 15.04 -6.70 14.75
N GLN A 116 13.72 -6.88 14.68
CA GLN A 116 13.06 -7.98 15.38
C GLN A 116 13.49 -9.35 14.85
N VAL A 117 13.62 -9.45 13.52
CA VAL A 117 14.05 -10.70 12.89
C VAL A 117 15.50 -11.01 13.25
N SER A 118 16.38 -10.00 13.29
CA SER A 118 17.80 -10.21 13.56
C SER A 118 18.11 -10.51 15.03
N GLU A 119 17.20 -10.23 15.93
CA GLU A 119 17.35 -10.57 17.36
C GLU A 119 16.99 -12.03 17.67
N ASN A 120 16.40 -12.72 16.72
CA ASN A 120 16.06 -14.12 16.84
C ASN A 120 17.11 -14.99 16.17
#